data_f9ea1aef396659abf5b9019b0cfce6ad
#
_entry.id   f9ea1aef396659abf5b9019b0cfce6ad
#
_cell.length_a   1.000
_cell.length_b   1.000
_cell.length_c   1.000
_cell.angle_alpha   90.00
_cell.angle_beta   90.00
_cell.angle_gamma   90.00
#
_symmetry.space_group_name_H-M   'P 1'
#
loop_
_entity.id
_entity.type
_entity.pdbx_description
1 polymer ?
#
loop_
_entity_poly.entity_id
_entity_poly.type
_entity_poly.pdbx_seq_one_letter_code
_entity_poly.pdbx_strand_id
1 'polypeptide(L)'
;EHDLDHAFSEVNREASGHWLTYHAAYDKDPGGYDGVAKVTLRGGNIQTKGKSLVVRNAEEVLIIVSIVPQEDARNASLDAVKAGLDKLATNYDKLLRPHAQKHGELFHRMQLDLGCGEQWTVTPTEQMLAQIKETGPTPLFLEQLHAMGRYLLISSCGKFPPPLQGIWSGGWKPAWIGGFVWDSNLNLAISATTMSN
;
A
#
# COMPACT_ATOMS: atom_id res chain seq x y z
N GLU A 1 -7.86 -17.10 -4.67
CA GLU A 1 -7.05 -18.23 -4.14
C GLU A 1 -6.41 -19.08 -5.27
N HIS A 2 -7.05 -19.26 -6.40
CA HIS A 2 -6.59 -20.17 -7.45
C HIS A 2 -5.51 -19.62 -8.39
N ASP A 3 -5.35 -18.31 -8.50
CA ASP A 3 -4.34 -17.71 -9.40
C ASP A 3 -2.91 -17.75 -8.86
N LEU A 4 -2.72 -18.12 -7.60
CA LEU A 4 -1.43 -18.12 -6.90
C LEU A 4 -0.71 -19.46 -6.97
N ASP A 5 -1.44 -20.55 -7.16
CA ASP A 5 -0.92 -21.92 -7.04
C ASP A 5 0.19 -22.23 -8.06
N HIS A 6 0.32 -21.43 -9.13
CA HIS A 6 1.35 -21.61 -10.16
C HIS A 6 2.67 -20.86 -9.90
N ALA A 7 2.68 -19.92 -8.94
CA ALA A 7 3.84 -19.07 -8.68
C ALA A 7 4.67 -19.56 -7.49
N PHE A 8 4.09 -20.43 -6.66
CA PHE A 8 4.69 -20.86 -5.41
C PHE A 8 4.86 -22.38 -5.34
N SER A 9 6.04 -22.81 -4.89
CA SER A 9 6.33 -24.20 -4.54
C SER A 9 5.76 -24.57 -3.17
N GLU A 10 5.64 -23.60 -2.27
CA GLU A 10 5.14 -23.79 -0.91
C GLU A 10 4.31 -22.59 -0.47
N VAL A 11 3.18 -22.85 0.19
CA VAL A 11 2.34 -21.85 0.83
C VAL A 11 1.84 -22.37 2.16
N ASN A 12 2.28 -21.75 3.24
CA ASN A 12 1.81 -22.01 4.59
C ASN A 12 0.99 -20.85 5.14
N ARG A 13 -0.16 -21.18 5.72
CA ARG A 13 -1.09 -20.21 6.33
C ARG A 13 -1.51 -20.72 7.70
N GLU A 14 -1.35 -19.90 8.71
CA GLU A 14 -1.75 -20.24 10.06
C GLU A 14 -2.51 -19.10 10.74
N ALA A 15 -3.38 -19.50 11.67
CA ALA A 15 -4.07 -18.59 12.57
C ALA A 15 -3.84 -19.05 14.00
N SER A 16 -3.39 -18.18 14.88
CA SER A 16 -3.15 -18.49 16.29
C SER A 16 -3.31 -17.26 17.17
N GLY A 17 -4.18 -17.35 18.18
CA GLY A 17 -4.46 -16.24 19.08
C GLY A 17 -5.01 -15.03 18.33
N HIS A 18 -4.20 -14.00 18.16
CA HIS A 18 -4.51 -12.77 17.43
C HIS A 18 -3.65 -12.58 16.17
N TRP A 19 -2.96 -13.63 15.74
CA TRP A 19 -2.05 -13.60 14.60
C TRP A 19 -2.60 -14.39 13.42
N LEU A 20 -2.43 -13.82 12.24
CA LEU A 20 -2.46 -14.56 10.98
C LEU A 20 -1.06 -14.51 10.38
N THR A 21 -0.55 -15.66 9.94
CA THR A 21 0.75 -15.76 9.29
C THR A 21 0.59 -16.38 7.92
N TYR A 22 1.43 -15.93 7.02
CA TYR A 22 1.52 -16.40 5.65
C TYR A 22 2.99 -16.53 5.29
N HIS A 23 3.38 -17.67 4.79
CA HIS A 23 4.70 -17.92 4.23
C HIS A 23 4.53 -18.46 2.82
N ALA A 24 5.28 -17.94 1.86
CA ALA A 24 5.29 -18.43 0.49
C ALA A 24 6.70 -18.48 -0.06
N ALA A 25 7.06 -19.60 -0.67
CA ALA A 25 8.28 -19.79 -1.45
C ALA A 25 7.97 -19.80 -2.93
N TYR A 26 8.76 -19.12 -3.75
CA TYR A 26 8.59 -19.13 -5.21
C TYR A 26 8.99 -20.47 -5.81
N ASP A 27 8.32 -20.88 -6.89
CA ASP A 27 8.58 -22.17 -7.57
C ASP A 27 9.92 -22.17 -8.32
N LYS A 28 10.30 -21.03 -8.91
CA LYS A 28 11.46 -20.92 -9.81
C LYS A 28 12.58 -20.02 -9.28
N ASP A 29 12.49 -19.61 -8.04
CA ASP A 29 13.42 -18.71 -7.38
C ASP A 29 13.59 -19.15 -5.92
N PRO A 30 14.78 -19.06 -5.31
CA PRO A 30 14.97 -19.42 -3.92
C PRO A 30 14.24 -18.49 -2.95
N GLY A 31 13.81 -17.32 -3.42
CA GLY A 31 13.12 -16.32 -2.62
C GLY A 31 11.66 -16.63 -2.33
N GLY A 32 11.02 -15.69 -1.66
CA GLY A 32 9.63 -15.76 -1.26
C GLY A 32 9.21 -14.54 -0.47
N TYR A 33 8.19 -14.68 0.34
CA TYR A 33 7.81 -13.64 1.29
C TYR A 33 7.06 -14.19 2.50
N ASP A 34 7.19 -13.47 3.60
CA ASP A 34 6.45 -13.67 4.84
C ASP A 34 5.43 -12.57 5.02
N GLY A 35 4.21 -12.93 5.37
CA GLY A 35 3.15 -12.02 5.76
C GLY A 35 2.71 -12.30 7.19
N VAL A 36 2.61 -11.26 8.01
CA VAL A 36 2.06 -11.34 9.36
C VAL A 36 1.01 -10.28 9.56
N ALA A 37 -0.16 -10.68 9.99
CA ALA A 37 -1.20 -9.76 10.43
C ALA A 37 -1.46 -9.90 11.93
N LYS A 38 -1.41 -8.78 12.65
CA LYS A 38 -1.80 -8.66 14.05
C LYS A 38 -3.21 -8.08 14.13
N VAL A 39 -4.10 -8.78 14.81
CA VAL A 39 -5.49 -8.34 15.01
C VAL A 39 -5.66 -7.92 16.47
N THR A 40 -6.04 -6.67 16.71
CA THR A 40 -6.36 -6.14 18.04
C THR A 40 -7.80 -5.66 18.08
N LEU A 41 -8.44 -5.82 19.23
CA LEU A 41 -9.84 -5.51 19.43
C LEU A 41 -10.03 -4.49 20.55
N ARG A 42 -11.06 -3.68 20.42
CA ARG A 42 -11.70 -2.98 21.52
C ARG A 42 -13.09 -3.60 21.72
N GLY A 43 -13.30 -4.20 22.87
CA GLY A 43 -14.49 -5.02 23.14
C GLY A 43 -14.50 -6.35 22.37
N GLY A 44 -15.48 -7.18 22.67
CA GLY A 44 -15.70 -8.45 21.98
C GLY A 44 -14.66 -9.54 22.29
N ASN A 45 -14.60 -10.51 21.38
CA ASN A 45 -13.68 -11.63 21.48
C ASN A 45 -13.15 -12.07 20.11
N ILE A 46 -12.02 -12.76 20.12
CA ILE A 46 -11.39 -13.38 18.96
C ILE A 46 -11.21 -14.87 19.21
N GLN A 47 -11.48 -15.68 18.21
CA GLN A 47 -11.32 -17.14 18.27
C GLN A 47 -10.63 -17.65 17.02
N THR A 48 -9.70 -18.57 17.19
CA THR A 48 -9.10 -19.28 16.06
C THR A 48 -10.06 -20.39 15.60
N LYS A 49 -10.36 -20.41 14.30
CA LYS A 49 -11.15 -21.47 13.65
C LYS A 49 -10.41 -21.95 12.39
N GLY A 50 -9.70 -23.08 12.53
CA GLY A 50 -8.81 -23.56 11.46
C GLY A 50 -7.74 -22.53 11.12
N LYS A 51 -7.67 -22.10 9.87
CA LYS A 51 -6.72 -21.09 9.37
C LYS A 51 -7.31 -19.66 9.37
N SER A 52 -8.33 -19.41 10.19
CA SER A 52 -9.02 -18.12 10.24
C SER A 52 -9.17 -17.64 11.67
N LEU A 53 -9.25 -16.31 11.84
CA LEU A 53 -9.65 -15.66 13.07
C LEU A 53 -11.11 -15.20 12.93
N VAL A 54 -11.93 -15.53 13.91
CA VAL A 54 -13.33 -15.10 13.99
C VAL A 54 -13.46 -14.08 15.11
N VAL A 55 -13.86 -12.87 14.75
CA VAL A 55 -14.12 -11.76 15.67
C VAL A 55 -15.62 -11.61 15.87
N ARG A 56 -16.07 -11.43 17.12
CA ARG A 56 -17.47 -11.23 17.48
C ARG A 56 -17.62 -10.12 18.50
N ASN A 57 -18.67 -9.32 18.33
CA ASN A 57 -19.08 -8.26 19.27
C ASN A 57 -17.99 -7.23 19.58
N ALA A 58 -17.04 -7.01 18.66
CA ALA A 58 -16.04 -5.99 18.81
C ALA A 58 -16.63 -4.62 18.40
N GLU A 59 -16.32 -3.59 19.17
CA GLU A 59 -16.61 -2.19 18.83
C GLU A 59 -15.62 -1.67 17.80
N GLU A 60 -14.37 -2.13 17.90
CA GLU A 60 -13.31 -1.73 16.99
C GLU A 60 -12.38 -2.91 16.72
N VAL A 61 -11.93 -3.03 15.48
CA VAL A 61 -10.94 -4.02 15.05
C VAL A 61 -9.82 -3.30 14.32
N LEU A 62 -8.61 -3.38 14.85
CA LEU A 62 -7.41 -2.88 14.18
C LEU A 62 -6.60 -4.07 13.65
N ILE A 63 -6.33 -4.08 12.36
CA ILE A 63 -5.50 -5.09 11.70
C ILE A 63 -4.23 -4.39 11.19
N ILE A 64 -3.08 -4.82 11.71
CA ILE A 64 -1.78 -4.32 11.26
C ILE A 64 -1.10 -5.46 10.50
N VAL A 65 -0.71 -5.18 9.24
CA VAL A 65 -0.09 -6.17 8.36
C VAL A 65 1.35 -5.76 8.05
N SER A 66 2.26 -6.72 8.11
CA SER A 66 3.62 -6.58 7.62
C SER A 66 3.89 -7.67 6.60
N ILE A 67 4.48 -7.30 5.46
CA ILE A 67 4.94 -8.21 4.42
C ILE A 67 6.43 -7.98 4.25
N VAL A 68 7.21 -9.07 4.36
CA VAL A 68 8.66 -9.05 4.28
C VAL A 68 9.11 -9.97 3.14
N PRO A 69 9.70 -9.43 2.06
CA PRO A 69 10.30 -10.25 1.02
C PRO A 69 11.54 -10.97 1.57
N GLN A 70 11.75 -12.20 1.13
CA GLN A 70 12.88 -13.05 1.48
C GLN A 70 13.68 -13.36 0.22
N GLU A 71 15.00 -13.13 0.25
CA GLU A 71 15.91 -13.56 -0.82
C GLU A 71 16.05 -15.09 -0.86
N ASP A 72 15.90 -15.73 0.28
CA ASP A 72 15.82 -17.19 0.44
C ASP A 72 14.67 -17.50 1.40
N ALA A 73 13.63 -18.16 0.87
CA ALA A 73 12.43 -18.50 1.64
C ALA A 73 12.71 -19.41 2.85
N ARG A 74 13.83 -20.15 2.85
CA ARG A 74 14.25 -20.97 4.01
C ARG A 74 14.63 -20.12 5.23
N ASN A 75 14.91 -18.83 5.05
CA ASN A 75 15.25 -17.89 6.10
C ASN A 75 14.03 -17.17 6.69
N ALA A 76 12.86 -17.79 6.63
CA ALA A 76 11.62 -17.25 7.18
C ALA A 76 11.81 -16.76 8.63
N SER A 77 11.37 -15.54 8.90
CA SER A 77 11.53 -14.91 10.21
C SER A 77 10.22 -14.38 10.79
N LEU A 78 9.15 -15.18 10.68
CA LEU A 78 7.80 -14.82 11.16
C LEU A 78 7.80 -14.30 12.61
N ASP A 79 8.60 -14.89 13.49
CA ASP A 79 8.68 -14.47 14.89
C ASP A 79 9.35 -13.10 15.06
N ALA A 80 10.34 -12.78 14.26
CA ALA A 80 10.96 -11.45 14.26
C ALA A 80 9.96 -10.39 13.75
N VAL A 81 9.15 -10.72 12.74
CA VAL A 81 8.09 -9.84 12.22
C VAL A 81 7.01 -9.62 13.28
N LYS A 82 6.56 -10.71 13.98
CA LYS A 82 5.61 -10.60 15.09
C LYS A 82 6.15 -9.68 16.19
N ALA A 83 7.41 -9.90 16.60
CA ALA A 83 8.07 -9.07 17.62
C ALA A 83 8.19 -7.59 17.19
N GLY A 84 8.33 -7.33 15.90
CA GLY A 84 8.27 -5.97 15.32
C GLY A 84 6.88 -5.36 15.46
N LEU A 85 5.85 -6.11 15.10
CA LEU A 85 4.46 -5.66 15.18
C LEU A 85 3.99 -5.47 16.64
N ASP A 86 4.54 -6.23 17.59
CA ASP A 86 4.21 -6.08 19.03
C ASP A 86 4.68 -4.76 19.61
N LYS A 87 5.72 -4.16 19.05
CA LYS A 87 6.23 -2.84 19.46
C LYS A 87 5.38 -1.67 18.95
N LEU A 88 4.50 -1.92 18.00
CA LEU A 88 3.66 -0.88 17.43
C LEU A 88 2.48 -0.53 18.33
N ALA A 89 2.03 0.70 18.25
CA ALA A 89 0.83 1.14 18.95
C ALA A 89 -0.40 0.37 18.46
N THR A 90 -1.30 0.07 19.37
CA THR A 90 -2.58 -0.60 19.08
C THR A 90 -3.74 0.40 18.88
N ASN A 91 -3.41 1.64 18.51
CA ASN A 91 -4.35 2.71 18.24
C ASN A 91 -4.04 3.32 16.87
N TYR A 92 -5.05 3.41 16.02
CA TYR A 92 -4.92 3.88 14.64
C TYR A 92 -4.32 5.29 14.55
N ASP A 93 -4.78 6.24 15.36
CA ASP A 93 -4.31 7.62 15.32
C ASP A 93 -2.84 7.75 15.69
N LYS A 94 -2.36 6.93 16.63
CA LYS A 94 -0.94 6.90 17.01
C LYS A 94 -0.05 6.33 15.90
N LEU A 95 -0.59 5.48 15.03
CA LEU A 95 0.10 4.97 13.83
C LEU A 95 0.02 5.99 12.69
N LEU A 96 -1.14 6.61 12.50
CA LEU A 96 -1.38 7.55 11.41
C LEU A 96 -0.55 8.82 11.54
N ARG A 97 -0.48 9.43 12.73
CA ARG A 97 0.18 10.74 12.93
C ARG A 97 1.61 10.81 12.42
N PRO A 98 2.55 9.90 12.80
CA PRO A 98 3.93 9.97 12.32
C PRO A 98 4.02 9.67 10.81
N HIS A 99 3.14 8.84 10.28
CA HIS A 99 3.05 8.58 8.84
C HIS A 99 2.59 9.83 8.08
N ALA A 100 1.48 10.44 8.52
CA ALA A 100 0.93 11.64 7.90
C ALA A 100 1.90 12.83 7.96
N GLN A 101 2.65 12.97 9.06
CA GLN A 101 3.68 13.99 9.19
C GLN A 101 4.78 13.79 8.13
N LYS A 102 5.38 12.61 8.04
CA LYS A 102 6.46 12.33 7.08
C LYS A 102 6.00 12.50 5.63
N HIS A 103 4.82 12.00 5.31
CA HIS A 103 4.25 12.17 3.97
C HIS A 103 3.97 13.65 3.68
N GLY A 104 3.36 14.36 4.63
CA GLY A 104 3.04 15.78 4.53
C GLY A 104 4.27 16.66 4.34
N GLU A 105 5.39 16.38 5.04
CA GLU A 105 6.65 17.09 4.87
C GLU A 105 7.15 17.08 3.41
N LEU A 106 6.96 15.97 2.70
CA LEU A 106 7.30 15.86 1.28
C LEU A 106 6.19 16.46 0.40
N PHE A 107 4.94 16.15 0.70
CA PHE A 107 3.81 16.54 -0.12
C PHE A 107 3.63 18.06 -0.21
N HIS A 108 3.78 18.76 0.90
CA HIS A 108 3.58 20.21 1.01
C HIS A 108 4.77 21.06 0.55
N ARG A 109 5.88 20.46 0.11
CA ARG A 109 7.01 21.23 -0.44
C ARG A 109 6.66 21.98 -1.72
N MET A 110 5.69 21.47 -2.48
CA MET A 110 5.18 22.10 -3.68
C MET A 110 3.67 21.93 -3.78
N GLN A 111 3.01 22.99 -4.21
CA GLN A 111 1.59 23.03 -4.47
C GLN A 111 1.34 23.79 -5.77
N LEU A 112 0.42 23.31 -6.61
CA LEU A 112 -0.11 24.05 -7.74
C LEU A 112 -1.38 24.76 -7.28
N ASP A 113 -1.38 26.09 -7.41
CA ASP A 113 -2.54 26.93 -7.10
C ASP A 113 -2.92 27.73 -8.35
N LEU A 114 -4.08 27.45 -8.90
CA LEU A 114 -4.66 28.12 -10.08
C LEU A 114 -5.85 29.01 -9.67
N GLY A 115 -5.98 29.29 -8.39
CA GLY A 115 -6.99 30.18 -7.84
C GLY A 115 -8.34 29.52 -7.56
N CYS A 116 -8.41 28.20 -7.45
CA CYS A 116 -9.66 27.46 -7.21
C CYS A 116 -10.11 27.48 -5.74
N GLY A 117 -9.24 27.94 -4.82
CA GLY A 117 -9.50 27.92 -3.39
C GLY A 117 -9.74 26.49 -2.87
N GLU A 118 -10.69 26.34 -1.93
CA GLU A 118 -10.98 25.03 -1.33
C GLU A 118 -12.01 24.19 -2.12
N GLN A 119 -12.40 24.58 -3.32
CA GLN A 119 -13.42 23.86 -4.12
C GLN A 119 -13.00 22.41 -4.45
N TRP A 120 -11.70 22.17 -4.59
CA TRP A 120 -11.17 20.83 -4.85
C TRP A 120 -11.45 19.82 -3.72
N THR A 121 -11.69 20.29 -2.49
CA THR A 121 -11.98 19.41 -1.34
C THR A 121 -13.41 18.91 -1.31
N VAL A 122 -14.32 19.55 -2.03
CA VAL A 122 -15.77 19.27 -1.98
C VAL A 122 -16.36 18.78 -3.29
N THR A 123 -15.65 18.95 -4.40
CA THR A 123 -16.14 18.51 -5.71
C THR A 123 -15.72 17.05 -5.98
N PRO A 124 -16.66 16.11 -6.12
CA PRO A 124 -16.34 14.72 -6.46
C PRO A 124 -15.63 14.61 -7.80
N THR A 125 -14.62 13.72 -7.86
CA THR A 125 -13.83 13.49 -9.09
C THR A 125 -14.69 13.10 -10.29
N GLU A 126 -15.76 12.32 -10.07
CA GLU A 126 -16.68 11.89 -11.12
C GLU A 126 -17.40 13.09 -11.78
N GLN A 127 -17.76 14.09 -10.98
CA GLN A 127 -18.36 15.32 -11.52
C GLN A 127 -17.37 16.12 -12.37
N MET A 128 -16.12 16.24 -11.93
CA MET A 128 -15.07 16.90 -12.69
C MET A 128 -14.78 16.17 -14.00
N LEU A 129 -14.71 14.85 -13.99
CA LEU A 129 -14.51 14.03 -15.19
C LEU A 129 -15.68 14.15 -16.17
N ALA A 130 -16.92 14.29 -15.70
CA ALA A 130 -18.07 14.56 -16.55
C ALA A 130 -17.99 15.94 -17.23
N GLN A 131 -17.59 16.97 -16.47
CA GLN A 131 -17.44 18.33 -16.99
C GLN A 131 -16.32 18.43 -18.06
N ILE A 132 -15.20 17.72 -17.86
CA ILE A 132 -14.07 17.75 -18.79
C ILE A 132 -14.46 17.27 -20.20
N LYS A 133 -15.39 16.32 -20.30
CA LYS A 133 -15.87 15.84 -21.60
C LYS A 133 -16.59 16.91 -22.39
N GLU A 134 -17.17 17.91 -21.73
CA GLU A 134 -17.94 18.98 -22.34
C GLU A 134 -17.13 20.25 -22.55
N THR A 135 -16.32 20.62 -21.55
CA THR A 135 -15.65 21.94 -21.52
C THR A 135 -14.12 21.88 -21.60
N GLY A 136 -13.53 20.67 -21.59
CA GLY A 136 -12.09 20.47 -21.45
C GLY A 136 -11.62 20.55 -19.99
N PRO A 137 -10.30 20.39 -19.75
CA PRO A 137 -9.74 20.43 -18.38
C PRO A 137 -9.96 21.79 -17.73
N THR A 138 -10.51 21.76 -16.53
CA THR A 138 -10.69 22.98 -15.70
C THR A 138 -9.47 23.21 -14.79
N PRO A 139 -9.19 24.45 -14.32
CA PRO A 139 -8.15 24.71 -13.33
C PRO A 139 -8.26 23.81 -12.11
N LEU A 140 -9.46 23.62 -11.58
CA LEU A 140 -9.76 22.72 -10.45
C LEU A 140 -9.29 21.29 -10.70
N PHE A 141 -9.56 20.75 -11.87
CA PHE A 141 -9.10 19.41 -12.25
C PHE A 141 -7.57 19.33 -12.35
N LEU A 142 -6.91 20.36 -12.87
CA LEU A 142 -5.46 20.40 -13.00
C LEU A 142 -4.77 20.44 -11.62
N GLU A 143 -5.29 21.23 -10.67
CA GLU A 143 -4.80 21.24 -9.29
C GLU A 143 -4.93 19.85 -8.66
N GLN A 144 -6.08 19.21 -8.81
CA GLN A 144 -6.34 17.87 -8.27
C GLN A 144 -5.45 16.80 -8.91
N LEU A 145 -5.30 16.84 -10.24
CA LEU A 145 -4.44 15.92 -10.98
C LEU A 145 -2.97 16.05 -10.53
N HIS A 146 -2.49 17.29 -10.36
CA HIS A 146 -1.15 17.55 -9.85
C HIS A 146 -0.97 17.00 -8.42
N ALA A 147 -1.90 17.27 -7.51
CA ALA A 147 -1.85 16.79 -6.13
C ALA A 147 -1.88 15.26 -6.07
N MET A 148 -2.74 14.62 -6.86
CA MET A 148 -2.82 13.16 -6.97
C MET A 148 -1.54 12.56 -7.53
N GLY A 149 -0.97 13.13 -8.59
CA GLY A 149 0.30 12.68 -9.18
C GLY A 149 1.44 12.72 -8.15
N ARG A 150 1.55 13.80 -7.38
CA ARG A 150 2.52 13.90 -6.28
C ARG A 150 2.29 12.86 -5.21
N TYR A 151 1.05 12.67 -4.76
CA TYR A 151 0.69 11.65 -3.77
C TYR A 151 1.10 10.26 -4.24
N LEU A 152 0.78 9.90 -5.48
CA LEU A 152 1.11 8.60 -6.06
C LEU A 152 2.62 8.39 -6.15
N LEU A 153 3.36 9.40 -6.59
CA LEU A 153 4.82 9.33 -6.69
C LEU A 153 5.47 9.15 -5.33
N ILE A 154 5.15 10.00 -4.35
CA ILE A 154 5.67 9.91 -2.98
C ILE A 154 5.33 8.55 -2.34
N SER A 155 4.11 8.07 -2.53
CA SER A 155 3.64 6.81 -1.95
C SER A 155 4.26 5.57 -2.61
N SER A 156 4.70 5.65 -3.86
CA SER A 156 5.32 4.54 -4.59
C SER A 156 6.84 4.52 -4.54
N CYS A 157 7.46 5.59 -4.06
CA CYS A 157 8.91 5.69 -3.88
C CYS A 157 9.32 5.34 -2.45
N GLY A 158 10.53 4.81 -2.30
CA GLY A 158 11.13 4.52 -1.01
C GLY A 158 12.65 4.48 -1.17
N LYS A 159 13.25 3.36 -0.79
CA LYS A 159 14.67 3.09 -1.05
C LYS A 159 14.98 3.01 -2.56
N PHE A 160 13.98 2.61 -3.33
CA PHE A 160 14.04 2.45 -4.79
C PHE A 160 13.05 3.40 -5.47
N PRO A 161 13.27 3.75 -6.75
CA PRO A 161 12.29 4.49 -7.55
C PRO A 161 11.02 3.64 -7.74
N PRO A 162 9.90 4.25 -8.19
CA PRO A 162 8.68 3.51 -8.40
C PRO A 162 8.88 2.47 -9.53
N PRO A 163 8.37 1.24 -9.36
CA PRO A 163 8.24 0.32 -10.48
C PRO A 163 7.18 0.83 -11.47
N LEU A 164 7.04 0.18 -12.62
CA LEU A 164 6.19 0.61 -13.73
C LEU A 164 4.76 1.01 -13.33
N GLN A 165 4.16 0.32 -12.38
CA GLN A 165 2.81 0.56 -11.90
C GLN A 165 2.76 1.09 -10.45
N GLY A 166 3.88 1.59 -9.92
CA GLY A 166 3.99 1.93 -8.52
C GLY A 166 3.74 0.69 -7.64
N ILE A 167 3.06 0.88 -6.53
CA ILE A 167 2.66 -0.21 -5.61
C ILE A 167 1.28 -0.79 -5.95
N TRP A 168 0.63 -0.30 -7.00
CA TRP A 168 -0.75 -0.66 -7.38
C TRP A 168 -0.78 -1.54 -8.62
N SER A 169 -0.22 -2.75 -8.55
CA SER A 169 -0.19 -3.67 -9.69
C SER A 169 -1.56 -4.25 -10.05
N GLY A 170 -2.54 -4.18 -9.14
CA GLY A 170 -3.92 -4.60 -9.37
C GLY A 170 -4.14 -6.12 -9.42
N GLY A 171 -3.11 -6.92 -9.50
CA GLY A 171 -3.22 -8.38 -9.58
C GLY A 171 -1.87 -9.09 -9.63
N TRP A 172 -1.90 -10.40 -9.63
CA TRP A 172 -0.71 -11.26 -9.61
C TRP A 172 0.00 -11.38 -10.96
N LYS A 173 -0.69 -11.05 -12.03
CA LYS A 173 -0.13 -10.99 -13.38
C LYS A 173 -0.30 -9.58 -13.93
N PRO A 174 0.37 -8.58 -13.32
CA PRO A 174 0.28 -7.22 -13.82
C PRO A 174 0.87 -7.14 -15.24
N ALA A 175 0.40 -6.19 -16.03
CA ALA A 175 1.00 -5.90 -17.31
C ALA A 175 2.50 -5.64 -17.11
N TRP A 176 3.35 -6.16 -18.02
CA TRP A 176 4.82 -6.03 -17.94
C TRP A 176 5.44 -6.57 -16.64
N ILE A 177 4.77 -7.57 -16.03
CA ILE A 177 5.20 -8.25 -14.80
C ILE A 177 5.46 -7.34 -13.57
N GLY A 178 5.03 -6.08 -13.59
CA GLY A 178 5.27 -5.13 -12.51
C GLY A 178 6.74 -4.79 -12.26
N GLY A 179 7.61 -5.05 -13.25
CA GLY A 179 9.06 -4.92 -13.08
C GLY A 179 9.54 -3.47 -13.07
N PHE A 180 10.79 -3.28 -12.65
CA PHE A 180 11.51 -2.03 -12.82
C PHE A 180 11.97 -1.91 -14.27
N VAL A 181 11.39 -0.98 -15.01
CA VAL A 181 11.73 -0.72 -16.40
C VAL A 181 12.49 0.61 -16.47
N TRP A 182 13.78 0.53 -16.82
CA TRP A 182 14.72 1.67 -16.84
C TRP A 182 14.73 2.40 -18.19
N ASP A 183 13.67 2.32 -18.93
CA ASP A 183 13.52 3.05 -20.19
C ASP A 183 12.73 4.36 -20.00
N SER A 184 12.13 4.85 -21.07
CA SER A 184 11.33 6.08 -21.08
C SER A 184 10.22 6.10 -20.02
N ASN A 185 9.71 4.95 -19.58
CA ASN A 185 8.63 4.86 -18.60
C ASN A 185 9.09 5.39 -17.23
N LEU A 186 10.27 4.97 -16.76
CA LEU A 186 10.80 5.50 -15.50
C LEU A 186 11.13 6.99 -15.63
N ASN A 187 11.76 7.38 -16.74
CA ASN A 187 12.10 8.79 -16.98
C ASN A 187 10.86 9.68 -16.94
N LEU A 188 9.75 9.25 -17.55
CA LEU A 188 8.48 9.97 -17.52
C LEU A 188 7.86 9.99 -16.11
N ALA A 189 7.91 8.86 -15.40
CA ALA A 189 7.34 8.78 -14.04
C ALA A 189 8.05 9.71 -13.04
N ILE A 190 9.37 9.89 -13.17
CA ILE A 190 10.17 10.70 -12.24
C ILE A 190 10.56 12.08 -12.80
N SER A 191 10.20 12.41 -14.04
CA SER A 191 10.63 13.66 -14.70
C SER A 191 10.28 14.93 -13.92
N ALA A 192 9.14 14.91 -13.22
CA ALA A 192 8.67 16.05 -12.42
C ALA A 192 9.34 16.14 -11.03
N THR A 193 10.11 15.13 -10.58
CA THR A 193 10.62 15.08 -9.20
C THR A 193 11.59 16.22 -8.89
N THR A 194 12.50 16.54 -9.82
CA THR A 194 13.49 17.61 -9.65
C THR A 194 12.87 19.01 -9.65
N MET A 195 11.74 19.18 -10.31
CA MET A 195 11.03 20.46 -10.39
C MET A 195 9.98 20.61 -9.29
N SER A 196 9.56 19.49 -8.69
CA SER A 196 8.48 19.46 -7.70
C SER A 196 8.96 19.09 -6.29
N ASN A 197 10.25 19.22 -6.02
CA ASN A 197 10.83 18.87 -4.71
C ASN A 197 10.97 20.09 -3.80
#